data_bb7a9522e95550701df5e9f1b636eaf6
#
_entry.id   bb7a9522e95550701df5e9f1b636eaf6
#
_cell.length_a   1.000
_cell.length_b   1.000
_cell.length_c   1.000
_cell.angle_alpha   90.00
_cell.angle_beta   90.00
_cell.angle_gamma   90.00
#
_symmetry.space_group_name_H-M   'P 1'
#
loop_
_entity.id
_entity.type
_entity.pdbx_description
1 polymer ?
#
loop_
_entity_poly.entity_id
_entity_poly.type
_entity_poly.pdbx_seq_one_letter_code
_entity_poly.pdbx_strand_id
1 'polypeptide(L)'
;NSGSTNILRVMGIKAGLIVFIGDVSKMVLACLLTRYLFREQPEMIYVYLLYTGFGVVLGHNFPFYMGFKGGKGIAASAGLLAATDWRVMLVCLVVFVLVVAVTRYVSLGSILVMILFFIGMVFFGSRGDFGIADRALPEFYIMAAVIGLMGIWRHRSNIKRLLSGTE
;
A
#
# COMPACT_ATOMS: atom_id res chain seq x y z
N ASN A 1 -11.49 14.09 -0.29
CA ASN A 1 -10.64 12.91 -0.24
C ASN A 1 -11.13 11.97 0.86
N SER A 2 -11.54 10.74 0.49
CA SER A 2 -12.10 9.72 1.38
C SER A 2 -11.04 8.93 2.18
N GLY A 3 -9.76 9.26 2.07
CA GLY A 3 -8.70 8.57 2.79
C GLY A 3 -8.73 8.81 4.30
N SER A 4 -8.35 7.79 5.09
CA SER A 4 -8.38 7.76 6.55
C SER A 4 -7.73 8.99 7.22
N THR A 5 -6.59 9.46 6.74
CA THR A 5 -5.92 10.67 7.26
C THR A 5 -6.75 11.94 7.06
N ASN A 6 -7.45 12.08 5.94
CA ASN A 6 -8.32 13.23 5.71
C ASN A 6 -9.57 13.15 6.58
N ILE A 7 -10.18 11.98 6.69
CA ILE A 7 -11.33 11.73 7.57
C ILE A 7 -10.97 12.00 9.04
N LEU A 8 -9.80 11.56 9.48
CA LEU A 8 -9.29 11.84 10.83
C LEU A 8 -9.21 13.36 11.11
N ARG A 9 -8.72 14.16 10.15
CA ARG A 9 -8.61 15.63 10.30
C ARG A 9 -9.96 16.33 10.34
N VAL A 10 -10.96 15.83 9.57
CA VAL A 10 -12.26 16.51 9.40
C VAL A 10 -13.32 15.99 10.38
N MET A 11 -13.33 14.68 10.65
CA MET A 11 -14.37 13.99 11.41
C MET A 11 -13.87 13.41 12.74
N GLY A 12 -12.59 13.58 13.04
CA GLY A 12 -11.97 13.12 14.28
C GLY A 12 -11.48 11.67 14.24
N ILE A 13 -10.85 11.26 15.37
CA ILE A 13 -10.08 10.02 15.46
C ILE A 13 -10.92 8.76 15.26
N LYS A 14 -12.15 8.72 15.80
CA LYS A 14 -13.04 7.55 15.67
C LYS A 14 -13.39 7.25 14.22
N ALA A 15 -13.81 8.28 13.47
CA ALA A 15 -14.14 8.13 12.05
C ALA A 15 -12.91 7.77 11.21
N GLY A 16 -11.76 8.42 11.46
CA GLY A 16 -10.50 8.09 10.79
C GLY A 16 -10.06 6.65 11.02
N LEU A 17 -10.21 6.13 12.25
CA LEU A 17 -9.87 4.75 12.60
C LEU A 17 -10.80 3.74 11.93
N ILE A 18 -12.12 3.99 11.90
CA ILE A 18 -13.09 3.13 11.21
C ILE A 18 -12.73 3.02 9.73
N VAL A 19 -12.46 4.14 9.07
CA VAL A 19 -12.05 4.14 7.64
C VAL A 19 -10.71 3.42 7.45
N PHE A 20 -9.74 3.63 8.33
CA PHE A 20 -8.45 2.93 8.27
C PHE A 20 -8.62 1.41 8.38
N ILE A 21 -9.36 0.93 9.39
CA ILE A 21 -9.65 -0.49 9.57
C ILE A 21 -10.39 -1.05 8.35
N GLY A 22 -11.41 -0.34 7.84
CA GLY A 22 -12.12 -0.75 6.63
C GLY A 22 -11.22 -0.86 5.40
N ASP A 23 -10.29 0.10 5.22
CA ASP A 23 -9.35 0.10 4.09
C ASP A 23 -8.34 -1.05 4.19
N VAL A 24 -7.80 -1.32 5.38
CA VAL A 24 -6.93 -2.47 5.63
C VAL A 24 -7.67 -3.79 5.44
N SER A 25 -8.86 -3.91 6.05
CA SER A 25 -9.66 -5.14 6.02
C SER A 25 -10.08 -5.54 4.61
N LYS A 26 -10.55 -4.61 3.78
CA LYS A 26 -10.93 -4.93 2.39
C LYS A 26 -9.75 -5.49 1.59
N MET A 27 -8.54 -4.97 1.81
CA MET A 27 -7.34 -5.48 1.17
C MET A 27 -6.99 -6.89 1.68
N VAL A 28 -6.95 -7.07 3.00
CA VAL A 28 -6.63 -8.38 3.61
C VAL A 28 -7.62 -9.44 3.14
N LEU A 29 -8.92 -9.13 3.15
CA LEU A 29 -9.96 -10.06 2.68
C LEU A 29 -9.79 -10.40 1.19
N ALA A 30 -9.48 -9.43 0.34
CA ALA A 30 -9.20 -9.68 -1.07
C ALA A 30 -7.96 -10.58 -1.25
N CYS A 31 -6.89 -10.35 -0.48
CA CYS A 31 -5.70 -11.19 -0.52
C CYS A 31 -5.96 -12.61 0.00
N LEU A 32 -6.76 -12.77 1.05
CA LEU A 32 -7.16 -14.09 1.56
C LEU A 32 -7.98 -14.85 0.51
N LEU A 33 -8.91 -14.17 -0.16
CA LEU A 33 -9.68 -14.76 -1.26
C LEU A 33 -8.76 -15.19 -2.41
N THR A 34 -7.80 -14.36 -2.79
CA THR A 34 -6.80 -14.70 -3.82
C THR A 34 -6.01 -15.95 -3.41
N ARG A 35 -5.52 -16.03 -2.18
CA ARG A 35 -4.82 -17.23 -1.66
C ARG A 35 -5.69 -18.47 -1.72
N TYR A 36 -6.97 -18.36 -1.41
CA TYR A 36 -7.91 -19.48 -1.46
C TYR A 36 -8.16 -19.94 -2.90
N LEU A 37 -8.43 -19.02 -3.82
CA LEU A 37 -8.73 -19.33 -5.23
C LEU A 37 -7.53 -19.91 -5.98
N PHE A 38 -6.31 -19.47 -5.68
CA PHE A 38 -5.09 -19.85 -6.36
C PHE A 38 -4.15 -20.73 -5.52
N ARG A 39 -4.69 -21.43 -4.52
CA ARG A 39 -3.90 -22.29 -3.61
C ARG A 39 -3.13 -23.39 -4.29
N GLU A 40 -3.58 -23.85 -5.47
CA GLU A 40 -2.92 -24.89 -6.27
C GLU A 40 -1.75 -24.34 -7.12
N GLN A 41 -1.45 -23.05 -7.04
CA GLN A 41 -0.38 -22.38 -7.77
C GLN A 41 0.54 -21.60 -6.82
N PRO A 42 1.21 -22.28 -5.87
CA PRO A 42 1.97 -21.61 -4.82
C PRO A 42 3.11 -20.73 -5.36
N GLU A 43 3.72 -21.11 -6.49
CA GLU A 43 4.81 -20.37 -7.13
C GLU A 43 4.36 -19.06 -7.82
N MET A 44 3.06 -18.85 -7.99
CA MET A 44 2.48 -17.64 -8.58
C MET A 44 1.74 -16.77 -7.56
N ILE A 45 1.54 -17.26 -6.34
CA ILE A 45 0.63 -16.64 -5.38
C ILE A 45 1.00 -15.19 -5.05
N TYR A 46 2.29 -14.87 -4.93
CA TYR A 46 2.72 -13.51 -4.64
C TYR A 46 2.54 -12.56 -5.82
N VAL A 47 2.65 -13.04 -7.05
CA VAL A 47 2.29 -12.26 -8.26
C VAL A 47 0.80 -11.93 -8.23
N TYR A 48 -0.05 -12.91 -7.98
CA TYR A 48 -1.51 -12.70 -7.88
C TYR A 48 -1.90 -11.76 -6.73
N LEU A 49 -1.19 -11.84 -5.59
CA LEU A 49 -1.40 -10.90 -4.49
C LEU A 49 -1.08 -9.46 -4.87
N LEU A 50 -0.04 -9.23 -5.68
CA LEU A 50 0.27 -7.88 -6.18
C LEU A 50 -0.78 -7.38 -7.18
N TYR A 51 -1.29 -8.23 -8.07
CA TYR A 51 -2.42 -7.85 -8.94
C TYR A 51 -3.68 -7.52 -8.14
N THR A 52 -3.99 -8.34 -7.13
CA THR A 52 -5.09 -8.07 -6.20
C THR A 52 -4.88 -6.73 -5.49
N GLY A 53 -3.69 -6.51 -4.95
CA GLY A 53 -3.31 -5.26 -4.30
C GLY A 53 -3.46 -4.06 -5.22
N PHE A 54 -2.97 -4.16 -6.45
CA PHE A 54 -3.13 -3.12 -7.46
C PHE A 54 -4.59 -2.80 -7.74
N GLY A 55 -5.43 -3.83 -7.98
CA GLY A 55 -6.86 -3.66 -8.23
C GLY A 55 -7.59 -2.99 -7.06
N VAL A 56 -7.33 -3.42 -5.82
CA VAL A 56 -7.93 -2.83 -4.61
C VAL A 56 -7.49 -1.38 -4.41
N VAL A 57 -6.19 -1.08 -4.60
CA VAL A 57 -5.67 0.30 -4.49
C VAL A 57 -6.22 1.17 -5.60
N LEU A 58 -6.32 0.67 -6.82
CA LEU A 58 -6.90 1.38 -7.96
C LEU A 58 -8.36 1.74 -7.70
N GLY A 59 -9.17 0.77 -7.25
CA GLY A 59 -10.58 1.00 -6.90
C GLY A 59 -10.75 1.94 -5.71
N HIS A 60 -9.85 1.92 -4.71
CA HIS A 60 -9.83 2.88 -3.62
C HIS A 60 -9.45 4.31 -4.08
N ASN A 61 -8.52 4.43 -5.03
CA ASN A 61 -8.05 5.71 -5.54
C ASN A 61 -9.06 6.37 -6.49
N PHE A 62 -9.82 5.55 -7.23
CA PHE A 62 -10.74 5.99 -8.29
C PHE A 62 -12.11 5.31 -8.16
N PRO A 63 -12.83 5.43 -7.03
CA PRO A 63 -14.13 4.80 -6.85
C PRO A 63 -15.15 5.45 -7.78
N PHE A 64 -15.80 4.64 -8.62
CA PHE A 64 -16.78 5.13 -9.61
C PHE A 64 -17.98 5.82 -8.94
N TYR A 65 -18.43 5.28 -7.81
CA TYR A 65 -19.56 5.82 -7.01
C TYR A 65 -19.27 7.17 -6.32
N MET A 66 -18.00 7.62 -6.33
CA MET A 66 -17.57 8.92 -5.82
C MET A 66 -17.00 9.83 -6.93
N GLY A 67 -17.42 9.63 -8.18
CA GLY A 67 -16.92 10.39 -9.31
C GLY A 67 -15.40 10.26 -9.49
N PHE A 68 -14.83 9.12 -9.22
CA PHE A 68 -13.39 8.81 -9.31
C PHE A 68 -12.48 9.64 -8.39
N LYS A 69 -13.03 10.20 -7.30
CA LYS A 69 -12.31 11.06 -6.34
C LYS A 69 -12.11 10.36 -5.00
N GLY A 70 -11.32 9.30 -4.97
CA GLY A 70 -11.02 8.51 -3.78
C GLY A 70 -9.82 8.95 -2.97
N GLY A 71 -9.31 8.05 -2.12
CA GLY A 71 -8.14 8.24 -1.27
C GLY A 71 -6.81 8.14 -2.01
N LYS A 72 -5.73 7.92 -1.27
CA LYS A 72 -4.37 7.73 -1.81
C LYS A 72 -3.90 6.26 -1.75
N GLY A 73 -4.67 5.40 -1.11
CA GLY A 73 -4.42 3.96 -1.06
C GLY A 73 -3.44 3.50 0.03
N ILE A 74 -2.90 4.38 0.88
CA ILE A 74 -1.86 3.99 1.86
C ILE A 74 -2.38 2.97 2.88
N ALA A 75 -3.59 3.15 3.43
CA ALA A 75 -4.17 2.18 4.35
C ALA A 75 -4.44 0.83 3.67
N ALA A 76 -4.91 0.84 2.41
CA ALA A 76 -5.06 -0.37 1.60
C ALA A 76 -3.69 -1.03 1.34
N SER A 77 -2.64 -0.25 1.03
CA SER A 77 -1.28 -0.78 0.85
C SER A 77 -0.71 -1.37 2.15
N ALA A 78 -1.04 -0.81 3.32
CA ALA A 78 -0.69 -1.43 4.60
C ALA A 78 -1.35 -2.82 4.75
N GLY A 79 -2.59 -2.98 4.31
CA GLY A 79 -3.25 -4.28 4.24
C GLY A 79 -2.55 -5.27 3.29
N LEU A 80 -2.06 -4.80 2.14
CA LEU A 80 -1.27 -5.61 1.22
C LEU A 80 0.04 -6.08 1.86
N LEU A 81 0.77 -5.17 2.53
CA LEU A 81 1.99 -5.51 3.28
C LEU A 81 1.72 -6.58 4.35
N ALA A 82 0.64 -6.41 5.13
CA ALA A 82 0.25 -7.39 6.14
C ALA A 82 -0.07 -8.77 5.54
N ALA A 83 -0.65 -8.80 4.33
CA ALA A 83 -1.01 -10.03 3.63
C ALA A 83 0.16 -10.67 2.86
N THR A 84 1.22 -9.92 2.55
CA THR A 84 2.38 -10.41 1.78
C THR A 84 3.56 -10.77 2.66
N ASP A 85 4.12 -9.81 3.40
CA ASP A 85 5.31 -10.03 4.23
C ASP A 85 5.30 -9.16 5.49
N TRP A 86 5.23 -9.80 6.65
CA TRP A 86 5.18 -9.12 7.95
C TRP A 86 6.49 -8.37 8.26
N ARG A 87 7.65 -8.80 7.73
CA ARG A 87 8.96 -8.18 7.96
C ARG A 87 9.00 -6.81 7.28
N VAL A 88 8.57 -6.76 6.00
CA VAL A 88 8.46 -5.50 5.25
C VAL A 88 7.40 -4.60 5.90
N MET A 89 6.27 -5.16 6.32
CA MET A 89 5.22 -4.41 7.03
C MET A 89 5.77 -3.77 8.31
N LEU A 90 6.52 -4.51 9.12
CA LEU A 90 7.09 -3.99 10.37
C LEU A 90 8.07 -2.86 10.11
N VAL A 91 8.99 -3.01 9.15
CA VAL A 91 9.93 -1.95 8.76
C VAL A 91 9.17 -0.70 8.29
N CYS A 92 8.18 -0.87 7.43
CA CYS A 92 7.35 0.24 6.94
C CYS A 92 6.59 0.93 8.08
N LEU A 93 6.04 0.18 9.03
CA LEU A 93 5.33 0.71 10.20
C LEU A 93 6.27 1.53 11.09
N VAL A 94 7.44 0.98 11.42
CA VAL A 94 8.45 1.66 12.26
C VAL A 94 8.90 2.95 11.59
N VAL A 95 9.27 2.91 10.32
CA VAL A 95 9.70 4.11 9.58
C VAL A 95 8.57 5.13 9.50
N PHE A 96 7.34 4.71 9.20
CA PHE A 96 6.18 5.60 9.17
C PHE A 96 5.98 6.32 10.50
N VAL A 97 5.96 5.57 11.61
CA VAL A 97 5.76 6.14 12.95
C VAL A 97 6.88 7.11 13.31
N LEU A 98 8.14 6.73 13.11
CA LEU A 98 9.28 7.58 13.40
C LEU A 98 9.27 8.87 12.59
N VAL A 99 9.04 8.78 11.27
CA VAL A 99 8.99 9.96 10.39
C VAL A 99 7.85 10.89 10.80
N VAL A 100 6.66 10.35 11.07
CA VAL A 100 5.52 11.17 11.48
C VAL A 100 5.74 11.78 12.87
N ALA A 101 6.33 11.03 13.80
CA ALA A 101 6.63 11.54 15.15
C ALA A 101 7.63 12.71 15.13
N VAL A 102 8.66 12.61 14.30
CA VAL A 102 9.73 13.63 14.20
C VAL A 102 9.31 14.81 13.35
N THR A 103 8.75 14.55 12.16
CA THR A 103 8.49 15.62 11.17
C THR A 103 7.07 16.17 11.21
N ARG A 104 6.13 15.44 11.79
CA ARG A 104 4.67 15.71 11.74
C ARG A 104 4.06 15.60 10.34
N TYR A 105 4.82 15.16 9.32
CA TYR A 105 4.37 15.02 7.93
C TYR A 105 3.95 13.58 7.63
N VAL A 106 2.64 13.31 7.70
CA VAL A 106 2.07 12.00 7.35
C VAL A 106 2.35 11.64 5.88
N SER A 107 2.36 12.64 4.99
CA SER A 107 2.63 12.43 3.56
C SER A 107 4.07 11.96 3.30
N LEU A 108 5.05 12.50 4.04
CA LEU A 108 6.45 12.07 3.94
C LEU A 108 6.60 10.61 4.39
N GLY A 109 6.01 10.25 5.53
CA GLY A 109 5.99 8.86 6.00
C GLY A 109 5.34 7.92 4.97
N SER A 110 4.22 8.34 4.35
CA SER A 110 3.54 7.56 3.33
C SER A 110 4.38 7.32 2.07
N ILE A 111 5.10 8.35 1.60
CA ILE A 111 5.99 8.23 0.43
C ILE A 111 7.13 7.25 0.73
N LEU A 112 7.76 7.35 1.91
CA LEU A 112 8.82 6.44 2.32
C LEU A 112 8.33 5.00 2.44
N VAL A 113 7.12 4.77 2.96
CA VAL A 113 6.50 3.44 2.98
C VAL A 113 6.38 2.85 1.57
N MET A 114 5.96 3.64 0.57
CA MET A 114 5.86 3.13 -0.81
C MET A 114 7.22 2.77 -1.43
N ILE A 115 8.26 3.54 -1.09
CA ILE A 115 9.64 3.23 -1.50
C ILE A 115 10.13 1.95 -0.81
N LEU A 116 9.95 1.84 0.50
CA LEU A 116 10.35 0.66 1.29
C LEU A 116 9.56 -0.58 0.91
N PHE A 117 8.28 -0.45 0.56
CA PHE A 117 7.49 -1.53 -0.01
C PHE A 117 8.18 -2.12 -1.23
N PHE A 118 8.52 -1.28 -2.22
CA PHE A 118 9.20 -1.75 -3.44
C PHE A 118 10.55 -2.39 -3.14
N ILE A 119 11.39 -1.72 -2.33
CA ILE A 119 12.71 -2.26 -1.95
C ILE A 119 12.56 -3.60 -1.24
N GLY A 120 11.62 -3.73 -0.30
CA GLY A 120 11.37 -4.97 0.42
C GLY A 120 10.90 -6.11 -0.50
N MET A 121 10.00 -5.82 -1.46
CA MET A 121 9.56 -6.82 -2.43
C MET A 121 10.71 -7.30 -3.32
N VAL A 122 11.58 -6.38 -3.78
CA VAL A 122 12.77 -6.75 -4.58
C VAL A 122 13.76 -7.54 -3.72
N PHE A 123 14.06 -7.08 -2.51
CA PHE A 123 15.04 -7.71 -1.62
C PHE A 123 14.65 -9.16 -1.26
N PHE A 124 13.44 -9.37 -0.75
CA PHE A 124 13.00 -10.72 -0.37
C PHE A 124 12.66 -11.60 -1.57
N GLY A 125 12.18 -11.00 -2.68
CA GLY A 125 11.96 -11.71 -3.94
C GLY A 125 13.26 -12.27 -4.53
N SER A 126 14.34 -11.46 -4.57
CA SER A 126 15.65 -11.88 -5.10
C SER A 126 16.32 -12.93 -4.25
N ARG A 127 15.97 -13.06 -2.97
CA ARG A 127 16.45 -14.12 -2.08
C ARG A 127 15.67 -15.43 -2.23
N GLY A 128 14.58 -15.43 -3.01
CA GLY A 128 13.71 -16.59 -3.14
C GLY A 128 12.77 -16.80 -1.95
N ASP A 129 12.68 -15.86 -1.00
CA ASP A 129 11.87 -15.98 0.23
C ASP A 129 10.37 -16.15 -0.07
N PHE A 130 9.91 -15.75 -1.23
CA PHE A 130 8.52 -15.85 -1.66
C PHE A 130 8.21 -17.13 -2.47
N GLY A 131 9.22 -17.93 -2.83
CA GLY A 131 9.04 -19.13 -3.64
C GLY A 131 8.42 -18.88 -5.02
N ILE A 132 8.64 -17.69 -5.60
CA ILE A 132 8.12 -17.30 -6.91
C ILE A 132 8.95 -18.03 -7.98
N ALA A 133 8.27 -18.58 -9.00
CA ALA A 133 8.96 -19.15 -10.15
C ALA A 133 9.83 -18.11 -10.86
N ASP A 134 11.06 -18.44 -11.24
CA ASP A 134 12.02 -17.50 -11.85
C ASP A 134 11.45 -16.73 -13.03
N ARG A 135 10.65 -17.41 -13.86
CA ARG A 135 9.94 -16.81 -15.01
C ARG A 135 8.96 -15.68 -14.62
N ALA A 136 8.46 -15.69 -13.38
CA ALA A 136 7.47 -14.75 -12.88
C ALA A 136 8.07 -13.60 -12.04
N LEU A 137 9.35 -13.69 -11.68
CA LEU A 137 10.04 -12.64 -10.91
C LEU A 137 10.01 -11.27 -11.60
N PRO A 138 10.26 -11.13 -12.92
CA PRO A 138 10.18 -9.83 -13.58
C PRO A 138 8.79 -9.20 -13.47
N GLU A 139 7.74 -10.00 -13.64
CA GLU A 139 6.35 -9.55 -13.51
C GLU A 139 6.04 -9.10 -12.07
N PHE A 140 6.50 -9.87 -11.08
CA PHE A 140 6.37 -9.52 -9.67
C PHE A 140 7.03 -8.17 -9.35
N TYR A 141 8.25 -7.91 -9.82
CA TYR A 141 8.95 -6.65 -9.59
C TYR A 141 8.29 -5.47 -10.32
N ILE A 142 7.82 -5.69 -11.56
CA ILE A 142 7.08 -4.67 -12.31
C ILE A 142 5.81 -4.29 -11.54
N MET A 143 5.04 -5.26 -11.06
CA MET A 143 3.82 -4.98 -10.30
C MET A 143 4.11 -4.26 -8.97
N ALA A 144 5.17 -4.65 -8.26
CA ALA A 144 5.61 -3.94 -7.06
C ALA A 144 5.99 -2.48 -7.37
N ALA A 145 6.72 -2.25 -8.47
CA ALA A 145 7.07 -0.91 -8.93
C ALA A 145 5.82 -0.08 -9.30
N VAL A 146 4.88 -0.65 -10.03
CA VAL A 146 3.62 0.02 -10.42
C VAL A 146 2.84 0.46 -9.18
N ILE A 147 2.69 -0.40 -8.18
CA ILE A 147 1.99 -0.06 -6.92
C ILE A 147 2.73 1.07 -6.19
N GLY A 148 4.05 0.95 -6.04
CA GLY A 148 4.89 1.95 -5.39
C GLY A 148 4.81 3.31 -6.07
N LEU A 149 4.99 3.34 -7.39
CA LEU A 149 4.92 4.56 -8.21
C LEU A 149 3.52 5.19 -8.19
N MET A 150 2.47 4.38 -8.24
CA MET A 150 1.10 4.87 -8.12
C MET A 150 0.87 5.56 -6.77
N GLY A 151 1.34 4.99 -5.67
CA GLY A 151 1.26 5.61 -4.34
C GLY A 151 2.01 6.94 -4.28
N ILE A 152 3.23 7.01 -4.82
CA ILE A 152 4.02 8.25 -4.89
C ILE A 152 3.31 9.29 -5.77
N TRP A 153 2.81 8.90 -6.94
CA TRP A 153 2.07 9.79 -7.84
C TRP A 153 0.80 10.36 -7.17
N ARG A 154 0.09 9.56 -6.38
CA ARG A 154 -1.07 10.04 -5.61
C ARG A 154 -0.68 11.09 -4.55
N HIS A 155 0.60 11.17 -4.19
CA HIS A 155 1.15 12.18 -3.28
C HIS A 155 1.75 13.42 -3.98
N ARG A 156 1.63 13.58 -5.31
CA ARG A 156 2.24 14.68 -6.06
C ARG A 156 1.92 16.08 -5.52
N SER A 157 0.71 16.30 -5.04
CA SER A 157 0.33 17.58 -4.41
C SER A 157 0.98 17.79 -3.04
N ASN A 158 1.18 16.70 -2.28
CA ASN A 158 1.89 16.75 -1.01
C ASN A 158 3.39 16.98 -1.24
N ILE A 159 3.98 16.33 -2.26
CA ILE A 159 5.39 16.53 -2.64
C ILE A 159 5.63 18.01 -2.96
N LYS A 160 4.74 18.64 -3.73
CA LYS A 160 4.84 20.09 -4.00
C LYS A 160 4.83 20.91 -2.72
N ARG A 161 3.93 20.61 -1.76
CA ARG A 161 3.85 21.32 -0.47
C ARG A 161 5.06 21.06 0.43
N LEU A 162 5.56 19.81 0.46
CA LEU A 162 6.78 19.47 1.20
C LEU A 162 7.99 20.27 0.69
N LEU A 163 8.14 20.38 -0.63
CA LEU A 163 9.23 21.13 -1.26
C LEU A 163 9.12 22.64 -1.04
N SER A 164 7.90 23.17 -0.89
CA SER A 164 7.66 24.60 -0.61
C SER A 164 7.54 24.93 0.88
N GLY A 165 7.69 23.94 1.78
CA GLY A 165 7.55 24.16 3.23
C GLY A 165 6.14 24.47 3.70
N THR A 166 5.10 24.10 2.93
CA THR A 166 3.67 24.45 3.19
C THR A 166 2.79 23.23 3.48
N GLU A 167 3.36 22.07 3.76
CA GLU A 167 2.60 20.83 4.05
C GLU A 167 1.89 20.85 5.43
#